data_b0cf98ab31acc694d797185d6459f525
#
_entry.id   b0cf98ab31acc694d797185d6459f525
#
_cell.length_a   1.000
_cell.length_b   1.000
_cell.length_c   1.000
_cell.angle_alpha   90.00
_cell.angle_beta   90.00
_cell.angle_gamma   90.00
#
_symmetry.space_group_name_H-M   'P 1'
#
loop_
_entity.id
_entity.type
_entity.pdbx_description
1 polymer ?
#
loop_
_entity_poly.entity_id
_entity_poly.type
_entity_poly.pdbx_seq_one_letter_code
_entity_poly.pdbx_strand_id
1 'polypeptide(L)'
;MDHLTRMEELLNQANDLIKDNKYEDAENRLEEIIKVDPNFGKAYNHLGYLYEVKFRDYEKGETLYNLALEKSPMYTATYYNYAVLLSTLGKYDKLKELLDTAMGIPGIIKSTIYNEYGIMYEQQVQFDLAIDHYRKCALNSLDQGVVDRAKQSIARCESKKSL
;
A
#
# COMPACT_ATOMS: atom_id res chain seq x y z
N MET A 1 -25.03 -18.31 -6.94
CA MET A 1 -23.84 -17.53 -6.56
C MET A 1 -24.35 -16.30 -5.85
N ASP A 2 -23.87 -16.06 -4.62
CA ASP A 2 -24.25 -14.87 -3.88
C ASP A 2 -23.55 -13.61 -4.44
N HIS A 3 -24.03 -12.43 -4.04
CA HIS A 3 -23.52 -11.14 -4.55
C HIS A 3 -22.02 -10.96 -4.29
N LEU A 4 -21.55 -11.27 -3.09
CA LEU A 4 -20.15 -11.10 -2.71
C LEU A 4 -19.23 -12.00 -3.55
N THR A 5 -19.57 -13.26 -3.69
CA THR A 5 -18.83 -14.21 -4.53
C THR A 5 -18.69 -13.71 -5.96
N ARG A 6 -19.77 -13.12 -6.52
CA ARG A 6 -19.74 -12.54 -7.86
C ARG A 6 -18.78 -11.36 -7.95
N MET A 7 -18.77 -10.46 -6.96
CA MET A 7 -17.85 -9.32 -6.95
C MET A 7 -16.39 -9.77 -6.84
N GLU A 8 -16.09 -10.77 -6.01
CA GLU A 8 -14.74 -11.34 -5.91
C GLU A 8 -14.29 -12.02 -7.22
N GLU A 9 -15.18 -12.70 -7.94
CA GLU A 9 -14.85 -13.27 -9.24
C GLU A 9 -14.53 -12.21 -10.29
N LEU A 10 -15.32 -11.14 -10.36
CA LEU A 10 -15.06 -10.01 -11.26
C LEU A 10 -13.72 -9.33 -10.89
N LEU A 11 -13.41 -9.20 -9.60
CA LEU A 11 -12.14 -8.67 -9.14
C LEU A 11 -10.96 -9.57 -9.55
N ASN A 12 -11.11 -10.89 -9.45
CA ASN A 12 -10.10 -11.83 -9.91
C ASN A 12 -9.85 -11.71 -11.42
N GLN A 13 -10.91 -11.54 -12.21
CA GLN A 13 -10.79 -11.29 -13.66
C GLN A 13 -10.02 -9.99 -13.93
N ALA A 14 -10.31 -8.91 -13.19
CA ALA A 14 -9.58 -7.65 -13.32
C ALA A 14 -8.08 -7.84 -12.96
N ASN A 15 -7.78 -8.61 -11.91
CA ASN A 15 -6.40 -8.91 -11.53
C ASN A 15 -5.65 -9.71 -12.61
N ASP A 16 -6.30 -10.66 -13.25
CA ASP A 16 -5.68 -11.42 -14.35
C ASP A 16 -5.43 -10.52 -15.56
N LEU A 17 -6.35 -9.60 -15.88
CA LEU A 17 -6.12 -8.59 -16.92
C LEU A 17 -4.92 -7.68 -16.60
N ILE A 18 -4.73 -7.30 -15.32
CA ILE A 18 -3.55 -6.53 -14.88
C ILE A 18 -2.26 -7.33 -15.08
N LYS A 19 -2.24 -8.60 -14.73
CA LYS A 19 -1.09 -9.51 -14.94
C LYS A 19 -0.76 -9.66 -16.41
N ASP A 20 -1.78 -9.71 -17.26
CA ASP A 20 -1.64 -9.80 -18.71
C ASP A 20 -1.28 -8.46 -19.38
N ASN A 21 -1.08 -7.39 -18.60
CA ASN A 21 -0.84 -6.01 -19.07
C ASN A 21 -1.97 -5.39 -19.89
N LYS A 22 -3.19 -5.91 -19.75
CA LYS A 22 -4.42 -5.39 -20.38
C LYS A 22 -5.08 -4.35 -19.47
N TYR A 23 -4.42 -3.21 -19.30
CA TYR A 23 -4.77 -2.23 -18.27
C TYR A 23 -6.11 -1.52 -18.52
N GLU A 24 -6.42 -1.21 -19.76
CA GLU A 24 -7.71 -0.59 -20.14
C GLU A 24 -8.89 -1.55 -19.91
N ASP A 25 -8.72 -2.84 -20.25
CA ASP A 25 -9.72 -3.85 -19.97
C ASP A 25 -9.90 -4.07 -18.47
N ALA A 26 -8.80 -4.03 -17.69
CA ALA A 26 -8.85 -4.11 -16.25
C ALA A 26 -9.57 -2.91 -15.62
N GLU A 27 -9.30 -1.70 -16.10
CA GLU A 27 -9.99 -0.48 -15.69
C GLU A 27 -11.50 -0.61 -15.92
N ASN A 28 -11.93 -0.96 -17.14
CA ASN A 28 -13.33 -1.17 -17.48
C ASN A 28 -14.00 -2.21 -16.57
N ARG A 29 -13.31 -3.30 -16.27
CA ARG A 29 -13.83 -4.35 -15.38
C ARG A 29 -13.99 -3.85 -13.94
N LEU A 30 -13.03 -3.07 -13.42
CA LEU A 30 -13.11 -2.47 -12.09
C LEU A 30 -14.22 -1.42 -11.99
N GLU A 31 -14.40 -0.61 -13.01
CA GLU A 31 -15.51 0.35 -13.10
C GLU A 31 -16.88 -0.35 -13.17
N GLU A 32 -16.99 -1.49 -13.87
CA GLU A 32 -18.20 -2.32 -13.88
C GLU A 32 -18.53 -2.81 -12.45
N ILE A 33 -17.53 -3.27 -11.68
CA ILE A 33 -17.72 -3.67 -10.28
C ILE A 33 -18.26 -2.50 -9.46
N ILE A 34 -17.64 -1.34 -9.55
CA ILE A 34 -18.04 -0.13 -8.82
C ILE A 34 -19.45 0.32 -9.19
N LYS A 35 -19.83 0.18 -10.46
CA LYS A 35 -21.18 0.50 -10.92
C LYS A 35 -22.23 -0.45 -10.36
N VAL A 36 -21.90 -1.73 -10.19
CA VAL A 36 -22.82 -2.75 -9.64
C VAL A 36 -22.86 -2.67 -8.10
N ASP A 37 -21.71 -2.47 -7.47
CA ASP A 37 -21.58 -2.32 -6.03
C ASP A 37 -20.65 -1.15 -5.66
N PRO A 38 -21.19 0.06 -5.50
CA PRO A 38 -20.41 1.24 -5.12
C PRO A 38 -19.74 1.14 -3.73
N ASN A 39 -20.08 0.15 -2.92
CA ASN A 39 -19.48 -0.08 -1.60
C ASN A 39 -18.40 -1.16 -1.59
N PHE A 40 -18.10 -1.76 -2.74
CA PHE A 40 -17.04 -2.77 -2.85
C PHE A 40 -15.65 -2.08 -2.90
N GLY A 41 -15.13 -1.67 -1.73
CA GLY A 41 -13.91 -0.88 -1.59
C GLY A 41 -12.66 -1.50 -2.20
N LYS A 42 -12.60 -2.84 -2.33
CA LYS A 42 -11.48 -3.53 -2.99
C LYS A 42 -11.31 -3.09 -4.45
N ALA A 43 -12.41 -2.84 -5.18
CA ALA A 43 -12.33 -2.38 -6.56
C ALA A 43 -11.68 -1.00 -6.67
N TYR A 44 -12.00 -0.09 -5.76
CA TYR A 44 -11.35 1.23 -5.69
C TYR A 44 -9.84 1.12 -5.41
N ASN A 45 -9.42 0.20 -4.53
CA ASN A 45 -8.00 -0.04 -4.29
C ASN A 45 -7.27 -0.52 -5.55
N HIS A 46 -7.83 -1.47 -6.28
CA HIS A 46 -7.21 -1.98 -7.51
C HIS A 46 -7.18 -0.92 -8.62
N LEU A 47 -8.24 -0.12 -8.72
CA LEU A 47 -8.28 1.00 -9.66
C LEU A 47 -7.27 2.09 -9.27
N GLY A 48 -7.12 2.39 -7.97
CA GLY A 48 -6.10 3.28 -7.44
C GLY A 48 -4.69 2.82 -7.82
N TYR A 49 -4.41 1.53 -7.68
CA TYR A 49 -3.14 0.93 -8.11
C TYR A 49 -2.89 1.11 -9.61
N LEU A 50 -3.88 0.91 -10.47
CA LEU A 50 -3.74 1.14 -11.90
C LEU A 50 -3.38 2.60 -12.20
N TYR A 51 -4.07 3.55 -11.58
CA TYR A 51 -3.80 4.97 -11.78
C TYR A 51 -2.44 5.39 -11.25
N GLU A 52 -2.01 4.88 -10.09
CA GLU A 52 -0.69 5.13 -9.55
C GLU A 52 0.43 4.54 -10.43
N VAL A 53 0.37 3.22 -10.68
CA VAL A 53 1.53 2.47 -11.18
C VAL A 53 1.59 2.43 -12.70
N LYS A 54 0.43 2.39 -13.38
CA LYS A 54 0.36 2.19 -14.82
C LYS A 54 0.07 3.48 -15.58
N PHE A 55 -0.93 4.23 -15.16
CA PHE A 55 -1.32 5.47 -15.84
C PHE A 55 -0.56 6.70 -15.34
N ARG A 56 0.12 6.59 -14.19
CA ARG A 56 0.88 7.68 -13.56
C ARG A 56 0.05 8.92 -13.22
N ASP A 57 -1.25 8.73 -12.99
CA ASP A 57 -2.16 9.74 -12.48
C ASP A 57 -2.28 9.59 -10.96
N TYR A 58 -1.34 10.20 -10.26
CA TYR A 58 -1.23 10.09 -8.80
C TYR A 58 -2.38 10.76 -8.05
N GLU A 59 -2.96 11.83 -8.60
CA GLU A 59 -4.08 12.53 -8.00
C GLU A 59 -5.34 11.65 -8.00
N LYS A 60 -5.63 11.02 -9.14
CA LYS A 60 -6.73 10.07 -9.26
C LYS A 60 -6.47 8.82 -8.42
N GLY A 61 -5.23 8.32 -8.39
CA GLY A 61 -4.82 7.20 -7.53
C GLY A 61 -5.09 7.49 -6.05
N GLU A 62 -4.70 8.66 -5.56
CA GLU A 62 -4.94 9.09 -4.18
C GLU A 62 -6.44 9.18 -3.85
N THR A 63 -7.23 9.77 -4.76
CA THR A 63 -8.69 9.85 -4.59
C THR A 63 -9.32 8.47 -4.45
N LEU A 64 -8.89 7.52 -5.28
CA LEU A 64 -9.40 6.15 -5.28
C LEU A 64 -8.99 5.37 -4.01
N TYR A 65 -7.77 5.56 -3.52
CA TYR A 65 -7.37 4.94 -2.25
C TYR A 65 -8.14 5.50 -1.05
N ASN A 66 -8.46 6.79 -1.02
CA ASN A 66 -9.33 7.37 0.00
C ASN A 66 -10.72 6.73 -0.03
N LEU A 67 -11.33 6.55 -1.22
CA LEU A 67 -12.60 5.86 -1.38
C LEU A 67 -12.51 4.38 -0.95
N ALA A 68 -11.41 3.70 -1.28
CA ALA A 68 -11.19 2.32 -0.84
C ALA A 68 -11.17 2.19 0.68
N LEU A 69 -10.50 3.11 1.40
CA LEU A 69 -10.48 3.13 2.87
C LEU A 69 -11.86 3.46 3.45
N GLU A 70 -12.60 4.38 2.82
CA GLU A 70 -13.97 4.71 3.26
C GLU A 70 -14.92 3.51 3.13
N LYS A 71 -14.86 2.79 2.00
CA LYS A 71 -15.79 1.68 1.69
C LYS A 71 -15.36 0.36 2.31
N SER A 72 -14.07 0.11 2.48
CA SER A 72 -13.52 -1.14 3.03
C SER A 72 -12.34 -0.87 3.96
N PRO A 73 -12.58 -0.27 5.15
CA PRO A 73 -11.51 0.15 6.06
C PRO A 73 -10.68 -1.01 6.61
N MET A 74 -11.18 -2.25 6.56
CA MET A 74 -10.46 -3.45 7.02
C MET A 74 -9.64 -4.13 5.90
N TYR A 75 -9.67 -3.60 4.67
CA TYR A 75 -8.91 -4.18 3.57
C TYR A 75 -7.45 -3.74 3.62
N THR A 76 -6.58 -4.59 4.16
CA THR A 76 -5.17 -4.27 4.46
C THR A 76 -4.35 -3.84 3.26
N ALA A 77 -4.64 -4.35 2.05
CA ALA A 77 -3.91 -4.02 0.84
C ALA A 77 -3.96 -2.51 0.51
N THR A 78 -5.06 -1.83 0.85
CA THR A 78 -5.18 -0.38 0.61
C THR A 78 -4.17 0.41 1.42
N TYR A 79 -3.91 0.03 2.67
CA TYR A 79 -2.92 0.70 3.51
C TYR A 79 -1.51 0.58 2.94
N TYR A 80 -1.14 -0.59 2.41
CA TYR A 80 0.18 -0.80 1.80
C TYR A 80 0.34 0.02 0.51
N ASN A 81 -0.62 -0.07 -0.40
CA ASN A 81 -0.56 0.63 -1.68
C ASN A 81 -0.58 2.15 -1.48
N TYR A 82 -1.48 2.64 -0.64
CA TYR A 82 -1.58 4.07 -0.39
C TYR A 82 -0.35 4.64 0.33
N ALA A 83 0.28 3.87 1.23
CA ALA A 83 1.52 4.28 1.87
C ALA A 83 2.63 4.50 0.84
N VAL A 84 2.77 3.62 -0.15
CA VAL A 84 3.74 3.77 -1.25
C VAL A 84 3.48 5.05 -2.04
N LEU A 85 2.22 5.33 -2.41
CA LEU A 85 1.86 6.56 -3.11
C LEU A 85 2.19 7.82 -2.30
N LEU A 86 1.80 7.86 -1.01
CA LEU A 86 2.07 9.01 -0.15
C LEU A 86 3.56 9.25 0.06
N SER A 87 4.34 8.18 0.20
CA SER A 87 5.80 8.22 0.26
C SER A 87 6.41 8.80 -1.02
N THR A 88 5.92 8.34 -2.18
CA THR A 88 6.34 8.83 -3.50
C THR A 88 6.05 10.32 -3.68
N LEU A 89 4.92 10.79 -3.14
CA LEU A 89 4.49 12.19 -3.21
C LEU A 89 5.11 13.08 -2.12
N GLY A 90 5.87 12.51 -1.18
CA GLY A 90 6.43 13.24 -0.04
C GLY A 90 5.38 13.78 0.94
N LYS A 91 4.17 13.20 0.97
CA LYS A 91 3.08 13.60 1.87
C LYS A 91 3.22 12.94 3.24
N TYR A 92 4.31 13.25 3.94
CA TYR A 92 4.74 12.51 5.14
C TYR A 92 3.78 12.60 6.33
N ASP A 93 3.13 13.74 6.55
CA ASP A 93 2.15 13.87 7.64
C ASP A 93 0.97 12.92 7.42
N LYS A 94 0.42 12.91 6.21
CA LYS A 94 -0.67 12.02 5.82
C LYS A 94 -0.25 10.55 5.82
N LEU A 95 0.99 10.27 5.38
CA LEU A 95 1.57 8.93 5.45
C LEU A 95 1.66 8.45 6.89
N LYS A 96 2.13 9.29 7.80
CA LYS A 96 2.21 8.94 9.22
C LYS A 96 0.84 8.61 9.81
N GLU A 97 -0.17 9.43 9.55
CA GLU A 97 -1.55 9.18 10.00
C GLU A 97 -2.10 7.85 9.45
N LEU A 98 -1.83 7.55 8.18
CA LEU A 98 -2.23 6.30 7.54
C LEU A 98 -1.56 5.11 8.22
N LEU A 99 -0.25 5.17 8.47
CA LEU A 99 0.51 4.09 9.11
C LEU A 99 0.09 3.89 10.57
N ASP A 100 -0.15 4.98 11.32
CA ASP A 100 -0.66 4.91 12.69
C ASP A 100 -2.02 4.18 12.73
N THR A 101 -2.92 4.50 11.81
CA THR A 101 -4.21 3.81 11.65
C THR A 101 -4.03 2.35 11.28
N ALA A 102 -3.15 2.06 10.31
CA ALA A 102 -2.88 0.70 9.83
C ALA A 102 -2.43 -0.24 10.94
N MET A 103 -1.64 0.25 11.90
CA MET A 103 -1.16 -0.57 13.04
C MET A 103 -2.30 -1.18 13.88
N GLY A 104 -3.48 -0.58 13.87
CA GLY A 104 -4.67 -1.07 14.57
C GLY A 104 -5.57 -2.00 13.73
N ILE A 105 -5.29 -2.18 12.42
CA ILE A 105 -6.14 -2.97 11.53
C ILE A 105 -5.86 -4.47 11.70
N PRO A 106 -6.90 -5.30 11.94
CA PRO A 106 -6.74 -6.75 11.99
C PRO A 106 -6.16 -7.32 10.70
N GLY A 107 -5.19 -8.21 10.83
CA GLY A 107 -4.52 -8.84 9.70
C GLY A 107 -3.43 -8.01 9.02
N ILE A 108 -3.15 -6.80 9.51
CA ILE A 108 -2.03 -6.00 9.00
C ILE A 108 -0.69 -6.69 9.30
N ILE A 109 0.21 -6.68 8.34
CA ILE A 109 1.57 -7.20 8.52
C ILE A 109 2.43 -6.09 9.13
N LYS A 110 2.65 -6.16 10.45
CA LYS A 110 3.35 -5.10 11.20
C LYS A 110 4.76 -4.83 10.68
N SER A 111 5.50 -5.86 10.25
CA SER A 111 6.83 -5.68 9.67
C SER A 111 6.79 -4.79 8.42
N THR A 112 5.77 -4.92 7.57
CA THR A 112 5.58 -4.05 6.41
C THR A 112 5.33 -2.61 6.83
N ILE A 113 4.45 -2.38 7.80
CA ILE A 113 4.17 -1.01 8.29
C ILE A 113 5.43 -0.38 8.92
N TYR A 114 6.19 -1.14 9.70
CA TYR A 114 7.46 -0.63 10.25
C TYR A 114 8.49 -0.31 9.16
N ASN A 115 8.52 -1.08 8.07
CA ASN A 115 9.35 -0.76 6.91
C ASN A 115 8.95 0.58 6.29
N GLU A 116 7.65 0.84 6.11
CA GLU A 116 7.16 2.11 5.56
C GLU A 116 7.48 3.31 6.46
N TYR A 117 7.38 3.17 7.78
CA TYR A 117 7.89 4.19 8.72
C TYR A 117 9.39 4.41 8.54
N GLY A 118 10.17 3.32 8.40
CA GLY A 118 11.61 3.41 8.18
C GLY A 118 11.94 4.21 6.92
N ILE A 119 11.27 3.90 5.80
CA ILE A 119 11.41 4.61 4.53
C ILE A 119 11.04 6.09 4.69
N MET A 120 9.91 6.38 5.33
CA MET A 120 9.42 7.74 5.56
C MET A 120 10.44 8.58 6.33
N TYR A 121 10.98 8.06 7.42
CA TYR A 121 11.98 8.78 8.23
C TYR A 121 13.32 8.90 7.51
N GLU A 122 13.73 7.89 6.75
CA GLU A 122 14.96 7.96 5.93
C GLU A 122 14.86 9.06 4.86
N GLN A 123 13.72 9.19 4.19
CA GLN A 123 13.47 10.25 3.21
C GLN A 123 13.51 11.65 3.83
N GLN A 124 13.13 11.77 5.10
CA GLN A 124 13.19 13.01 5.87
C GLN A 124 14.56 13.24 6.54
N VAL A 125 15.57 12.42 6.23
CA VAL A 125 16.93 12.50 6.80
C VAL A 125 16.94 12.30 8.33
N GLN A 126 15.91 11.67 8.89
CA GLN A 126 15.79 11.34 10.32
C GLN A 126 16.29 9.92 10.57
N PHE A 127 17.60 9.72 10.37
CA PHE A 127 18.20 8.39 10.30
C PHE A 127 18.05 7.57 11.60
N ASP A 128 18.08 8.18 12.78
CA ASP A 128 17.89 7.45 14.04
C ASP A 128 16.49 6.84 14.14
N LEU A 129 15.46 7.59 13.76
CA LEU A 129 14.09 7.09 13.70
C LEU A 129 13.93 6.02 12.62
N ALA A 130 14.55 6.21 11.46
CA ALA A 130 14.53 5.21 10.38
C ALA A 130 15.14 3.88 10.85
N ILE A 131 16.32 3.92 11.50
CA ILE A 131 17.00 2.75 12.03
C ILE A 131 16.15 2.03 13.09
N ASP A 132 15.51 2.76 13.99
CA ASP A 132 14.61 2.18 15.00
C ASP A 132 13.44 1.42 14.32
N HIS A 133 12.83 2.02 13.32
CA HIS A 133 11.71 1.40 12.62
C HIS A 133 12.14 0.21 11.74
N TYR A 134 13.27 0.27 11.05
CA TYR A 134 13.82 -0.89 10.34
C TYR A 134 14.20 -2.04 11.30
N ARG A 135 14.67 -1.72 12.50
CA ARG A 135 14.90 -2.73 13.56
C ARG A 135 13.58 -3.38 13.99
N LYS A 136 12.52 -2.58 14.22
CA LYS A 136 11.19 -3.10 14.51
C LYS A 136 10.64 -3.96 13.37
N CYS A 137 10.89 -3.58 12.11
CA CYS A 137 10.54 -4.39 10.94
C CYS A 137 11.19 -5.79 11.03
N ALA A 138 12.50 -5.86 11.26
CA ALA A 138 13.22 -7.13 11.38
C ALA A 138 12.69 -7.99 12.54
N LEU A 139 12.44 -7.39 13.71
CA LEU A 139 11.96 -8.09 14.90
C LEU A 139 10.52 -8.61 14.78
N ASN A 140 9.72 -8.06 13.87
CA ASN A 140 8.34 -8.46 13.64
C ASN A 140 8.16 -9.37 12.41
N SER A 141 9.24 -9.92 11.86
CA SER A 141 9.18 -10.83 10.72
C SER A 141 9.89 -12.14 11.01
N LEU A 142 9.29 -13.25 10.57
CA LEU A 142 9.94 -14.57 10.51
C LEU A 142 10.54 -14.85 9.13
N ASP A 143 10.31 -13.97 8.16
CA ASP A 143 10.88 -14.08 6.80
C ASP A 143 12.32 -13.55 6.80
N GLN A 144 13.28 -14.44 6.52
CA GLN A 144 14.70 -14.07 6.50
C GLN A 144 15.01 -12.99 5.46
N GLY A 145 14.31 -12.98 4.31
CA GLY A 145 14.49 -11.96 3.28
C GLY A 145 14.04 -10.57 3.77
N VAL A 146 12.97 -10.48 4.57
CA VAL A 146 12.54 -9.22 5.22
C VAL A 146 13.59 -8.77 6.23
N VAL A 147 14.10 -9.68 7.05
CA VAL A 147 15.14 -9.38 8.05
C VAL A 147 16.41 -8.86 7.40
N ASP A 148 16.85 -9.49 6.31
CA ASP A 148 18.07 -9.10 5.61
C ASP A 148 17.93 -7.73 4.92
N ARG A 149 16.78 -7.46 4.30
CA ARG A 149 16.51 -6.12 3.73
C ARG A 149 16.47 -5.03 4.81
N ALA A 150 15.88 -5.30 5.96
CA ALA A 150 15.86 -4.37 7.08
C ALA A 150 17.28 -4.08 7.60
N LYS A 151 18.14 -5.11 7.74
CA LYS A 151 19.56 -4.94 8.10
C LYS A 151 20.33 -4.08 7.10
N GLN A 152 20.10 -4.29 5.78
CA GLN A 152 20.70 -3.48 4.73
C GLN A 152 20.26 -2.01 4.82
N SER A 153 18.97 -1.78 5.12
CA SER A 153 18.43 -0.42 5.30
C SER A 153 19.04 0.27 6.52
N ILE A 154 19.22 -0.45 7.63
CA ILE A 154 19.92 0.05 8.82
C ILE A 154 21.36 0.44 8.48
N ALA A 155 22.12 -0.45 7.85
CA ALA A 155 23.51 -0.18 7.47
C ALA A 155 23.62 1.03 6.53
N ARG A 156 22.69 1.19 5.59
CA ARG A 156 22.61 2.35 4.70
C ARG A 156 22.35 3.65 5.50
N CYS A 157 21.44 3.64 6.46
CA CYS A 157 21.17 4.80 7.31
C CYS A 157 22.36 5.16 8.19
N GLU A 158 23.04 4.16 8.79
CA GLU A 158 24.27 4.39 9.58
C GLU A 158 25.37 5.02 8.73
N SER A 159 25.56 4.53 7.49
CA SER A 159 26.53 5.13 6.56
C SER A 159 26.19 6.57 6.23
N LYS A 160 24.91 6.90 6.00
CA LYS A 160 24.49 8.28 5.72
C LYS A 160 24.64 9.22 6.89
N LYS A 161 24.53 8.74 8.15
CA LYS A 161 24.76 9.55 9.36
C LYS A 161 26.21 10.03 9.48
N SER A 162 27.14 9.30 8.87
CA SER A 162 28.57 9.63 8.94
C SER A 162 29.03 10.62 7.86
N LEU A 163 28.14 11.05 6.97
CA LEU A 163 28.42 12.04 5.92
C LEU A 163 28.20 13.47 6.42
#